data_5b9c2eb1fc186d20ec9ab203dbb687c4
#
_entry.id   5b9c2eb1fc186d20ec9ab203dbb687c4
#
_cell.length_a   1.000
_cell.length_b   1.000
_cell.length_c   1.000
_cell.angle_alpha   90.00
_cell.angle_beta   90.00
_cell.angle_gamma   90.00
#
_symmetry.space_group_name_H-M   'P 1'
#
loop_
_entity.id
_entity.type
_entity.pdbx_description
1 polymer ?
#
loop_
_entity_poly.entity_id
_entity_poly.type
_entity_poly.pdbx_seq_one_letter_code
_entity_poly.pdbx_strand_id
1 'polypeptide(L)'
;MRILLYFLLILLVGCSSGQNKKTHERVDLDSVPVYTNPLLSRGGDPWAVFHNGIYYYTQSMSDRITLWATDDITRLAEASQKDVWVPQNSSNAFHLWGPEIHYINNKWYIYCCADDGNIDNRQIYVLENESADPMKGEFVMKGRISTDEDNNWAIHASTFEHGGKRYLIWCGWQKRRVYQENQCIYIAEMENPWTLASDRILISEPEYEWECQWISIDGNKTAYPIRVKEAPQFFYSLKKDKLLIYYSASGNWTPYYCVGLLTADTDSDLLNPASWKKAPEPVFKQAPENHVYGPGSICFIPSPDGKEWYMLYHARKSLYDMLVLDSRTPRMQKIEWDKEGIPVLGIPQKEGFPLRKPSGTPERK
;
A
#
# COMPACT_ATOMS: atom_id res chain seq x y z
N MET A 1 14.17 12.60 83.44
CA MET A 1 13.50 12.05 82.28
C MET A 1 14.31 12.49 81.05
N ARG A 2 15.25 11.61 80.60
CA ARG A 2 16.17 11.91 79.46
C ARG A 2 15.64 11.24 78.22
N ILE A 3 15.38 12.02 77.21
CA ILE A 3 14.95 11.55 75.85
C ILE A 3 16.21 11.36 75.00
N LEU A 4 16.48 10.12 74.58
CA LEU A 4 17.55 9.77 73.67
C LEU A 4 17.06 9.98 72.25
N LEU A 5 17.72 10.86 71.50
CA LEU A 5 17.54 10.99 70.05
C LEU A 5 18.47 10.01 69.32
N TYR A 6 17.93 9.07 68.55
CA TYR A 6 18.71 8.26 67.62
C TYR A 6 18.75 8.95 66.25
N PHE A 7 19.96 9.30 65.82
CA PHE A 7 20.22 9.72 64.45
C PHE A 7 20.38 8.47 63.59
N LEU A 8 19.48 8.31 62.60
CA LEU A 8 19.60 7.29 61.56
C LEU A 8 20.36 7.88 60.38
N LEU A 9 21.56 7.39 60.14
CA LEU A 9 22.38 7.75 58.99
C LEU A 9 21.89 6.93 57.78
N ILE A 10 21.21 7.56 56.79
CA ILE A 10 20.83 6.92 55.54
C ILE A 10 22.00 7.15 54.56
N LEU A 11 22.71 6.08 54.24
CA LEU A 11 23.68 6.03 53.13
C LEU A 11 22.90 5.97 51.80
N LEU A 12 22.87 7.06 51.08
CA LEU A 12 22.41 7.10 49.67
C LEU A 12 23.51 6.52 48.77
N VAL A 13 23.35 5.26 48.38
CA VAL A 13 24.11 4.68 47.27
C VAL A 13 23.53 5.22 45.98
N GLY A 14 24.21 6.16 45.36
CA GLY A 14 23.85 6.67 44.03
C GLY A 14 24.11 5.62 42.96
N CYS A 15 23.09 4.92 42.48
CA CYS A 15 23.16 4.20 41.25
C CYS A 15 23.11 5.21 40.07
N SER A 16 24.26 5.48 39.49
CA SER A 16 24.41 6.18 38.24
C SER A 16 23.89 5.26 37.11
N SER A 17 22.62 5.35 36.76
CA SER A 17 22.08 4.78 35.52
C SER A 17 22.52 5.69 34.36
N GLY A 18 23.53 5.24 33.62
CA GLY A 18 23.91 5.84 32.35
C GLY A 18 22.76 5.75 31.37
N GLN A 19 21.94 6.78 31.33
CA GLN A 19 21.02 6.99 30.19
C GLN A 19 21.87 7.35 28.98
N ASN A 20 22.04 6.38 28.07
CA ASN A 20 22.44 6.67 26.70
C ASN A 20 21.37 7.56 26.07
N LYS A 21 21.53 8.87 26.19
CA LYS A 21 20.84 9.84 25.34
C LYS A 21 21.33 9.56 23.93
N LYS A 22 20.56 8.81 23.14
CA LYS A 22 20.62 8.91 21.69
C LYS A 22 20.30 10.37 21.35
N THR A 23 21.34 11.17 21.12
CA THR A 23 21.22 12.47 20.50
C THR A 23 20.64 12.20 19.13
N HIS A 24 19.34 12.46 18.95
CA HIS A 24 18.81 12.68 17.62
C HIS A 24 19.58 13.89 17.09
N GLU A 25 20.51 13.66 16.17
CA GLU A 25 21.06 14.74 15.36
C GLU A 25 19.87 15.49 14.77
N ARG A 26 19.70 16.73 15.16
CA ARG A 26 18.81 17.64 14.46
C ARG A 26 19.45 17.85 13.09
N VAL A 27 18.93 17.13 12.09
CA VAL A 27 19.25 17.42 10.69
C VAL A 27 18.84 18.87 10.47
N ASP A 28 19.79 19.71 10.11
CA ASP A 28 19.53 21.09 9.69
C ASP A 28 18.75 21.01 8.36
N LEU A 29 17.43 21.10 8.46
CA LEU A 29 16.52 21.00 7.32
C LEU A 29 16.71 22.18 6.34
N ASP A 30 17.35 23.26 6.75
CA ASP A 30 17.63 24.42 5.90
C ASP A 30 18.72 24.13 4.84
N SER A 31 19.51 23.06 5.04
CA SER A 31 20.59 22.67 4.13
C SER A 31 20.27 21.46 3.24
N VAL A 32 19.11 20.81 3.42
CA VAL A 32 18.75 19.55 2.73
C VAL A 32 17.49 19.75 1.88
N PRO A 33 17.47 19.29 0.61
CA PRO A 33 16.26 19.35 -0.21
C PRO A 33 15.09 18.61 0.45
N VAL A 34 13.96 19.29 0.59
CA VAL A 34 12.74 18.77 1.23
C VAL A 34 11.55 18.79 0.28
N TYR A 35 10.56 17.97 0.60
CA TYR A 35 9.23 17.99 -0.01
C TYR A 35 8.18 17.94 1.10
N THR A 36 6.91 18.10 0.73
CA THR A 36 5.78 17.98 1.65
C THR A 36 4.69 17.10 1.04
N ASN A 37 3.94 16.40 1.90
CA ASN A 37 2.70 15.76 1.51
C ASN A 37 1.54 16.76 1.50
N PRO A 38 0.50 16.56 0.66
CA PRO A 38 0.36 15.46 -0.30
C PRO A 38 1.12 15.69 -1.60
N LEU A 39 1.40 14.61 -2.36
CA LEU A 39 2.05 14.69 -3.68
C LEU A 39 1.10 15.25 -4.76
N LEU A 40 -0.19 14.94 -4.65
CA LEU A 40 -1.28 15.51 -5.46
C LEU A 40 -2.41 15.93 -4.53
N SER A 41 -3.20 16.91 -4.96
CA SER A 41 -4.34 17.41 -4.19
C SER A 41 -5.47 16.39 -4.02
N ARG A 42 -5.46 15.30 -4.81
CA ARG A 42 -6.49 14.27 -4.88
C ARG A 42 -5.94 12.97 -5.45
N GLY A 43 -6.41 11.84 -4.95
CA GLY A 43 -6.12 10.52 -5.49
C GLY A 43 -6.10 9.44 -4.43
N GLY A 44 -6.63 8.27 -4.80
CA GLY A 44 -6.56 7.05 -4.01
C GLY A 44 -5.79 5.97 -4.76
N ASP A 45 -5.33 4.97 -4.01
CA ASP A 45 -4.66 3.79 -4.53
C ASP A 45 -3.41 4.17 -5.37
N PRO A 46 -2.44 4.91 -4.77
CA PRO A 46 -1.24 5.34 -5.45
C PRO A 46 -0.34 4.16 -5.76
N TRP A 47 0.12 4.08 -6.99
CA TRP A 47 1.08 3.09 -7.44
C TRP A 47 2.18 3.72 -8.29
N ALA A 48 3.42 3.27 -8.14
CA ALA A 48 4.49 3.68 -9.02
C ALA A 48 5.55 2.60 -9.22
N VAL A 49 6.15 2.60 -10.40
CA VAL A 49 7.34 1.82 -10.74
C VAL A 49 8.45 2.79 -11.12
N PHE A 50 9.65 2.54 -10.59
CA PHE A 50 10.87 3.25 -11.02
C PHE A 50 11.60 2.41 -12.06
N HIS A 51 11.73 2.95 -13.28
CA HIS A 51 12.38 2.25 -14.39
C HIS A 51 13.18 3.23 -15.23
N ASN A 52 14.46 2.91 -15.48
CA ASN A 52 15.38 3.73 -16.30
C ASN A 52 15.42 5.22 -15.91
N GLY A 53 15.43 5.51 -14.59
CA GLY A 53 15.54 6.87 -14.08
C GLY A 53 14.21 7.64 -14.01
N ILE A 54 13.08 7.00 -14.35
CA ILE A 54 11.75 7.61 -14.38
C ILE A 54 10.82 6.84 -13.44
N TYR A 55 10.03 7.56 -12.65
CA TYR A 55 8.87 7.04 -11.96
C TYR A 55 7.67 7.13 -12.87
N TYR A 56 7.04 5.99 -13.13
CA TYR A 56 5.74 5.90 -13.77
C TYR A 56 4.68 5.69 -12.70
N TYR A 57 3.87 6.70 -12.47
CA TYR A 57 2.86 6.72 -11.41
C TYR A 57 1.46 6.59 -11.99
N THR A 58 0.56 5.95 -11.24
CA THR A 58 -0.87 5.88 -11.53
C THR A 58 -1.68 5.86 -10.23
N GLN A 59 -2.98 6.12 -10.35
CA GLN A 59 -3.94 6.09 -9.25
C GLN A 59 -5.35 5.81 -9.79
N SER A 60 -6.29 5.52 -8.89
CA SER A 60 -7.71 5.33 -9.27
C SER A 60 -8.31 6.62 -9.83
N MET A 61 -8.85 6.55 -11.05
CA MET A 61 -9.52 7.68 -11.75
C MET A 61 -11.00 7.40 -12.03
N SER A 62 -11.46 6.15 -11.86
CA SER A 62 -12.82 5.63 -12.05
C SER A 62 -13.30 5.48 -13.50
N ASP A 63 -12.88 6.31 -14.43
CA ASP A 63 -13.33 6.35 -15.82
C ASP A 63 -12.22 6.15 -16.86
N ARG A 64 -10.97 6.14 -16.44
CA ARG A 64 -9.78 6.00 -17.30
C ARG A 64 -8.57 5.56 -16.50
N ILE A 65 -7.50 5.23 -17.20
CA ILE A 65 -6.18 5.02 -16.62
C ILE A 65 -5.25 6.11 -17.13
N THR A 66 -4.73 6.90 -16.18
CA THR A 66 -3.74 7.95 -16.45
C THR A 66 -2.39 7.52 -15.89
N LEU A 67 -1.33 7.73 -16.65
CA LEU A 67 0.05 7.64 -16.17
C LEU A 67 0.66 9.04 -16.03
N TRP A 68 1.45 9.21 -14.98
CA TRP A 68 2.36 10.34 -14.77
C TRP A 68 3.79 9.81 -14.91
N ALA A 69 4.66 10.57 -15.58
CA ALA A 69 6.07 10.24 -15.74
C ALA A 69 6.95 11.39 -15.22
N THR A 70 7.85 11.08 -14.28
CA THR A 70 8.76 12.09 -13.69
C THR A 70 10.06 11.45 -13.21
N ASP A 71 11.13 12.20 -13.24
CA ASP A 71 12.41 11.86 -12.61
C ASP A 71 12.48 12.25 -11.12
N ASP A 72 11.51 13.05 -10.66
CA ASP A 72 11.37 13.50 -9.26
C ASP A 72 9.94 13.28 -8.77
N ILE A 73 9.72 12.18 -8.06
CA ILE A 73 8.39 11.79 -7.54
C ILE A 73 7.82 12.84 -6.56
N THR A 74 8.68 13.65 -5.93
CA THR A 74 8.23 14.69 -5.00
C THR A 74 7.60 15.90 -5.72
N ARG A 75 7.71 15.95 -7.03
CA ARG A 75 7.10 16.94 -7.92
C ARG A 75 6.05 16.33 -8.85
N LEU A 76 5.36 15.32 -8.36
CA LEU A 76 4.37 14.57 -9.13
C LEU A 76 3.28 15.47 -9.77
N ALA A 77 2.91 16.57 -9.11
CA ALA A 77 1.95 17.55 -9.63
C ALA A 77 2.43 18.27 -10.93
N GLU A 78 3.73 18.28 -11.18
CA GLU A 78 4.34 18.89 -12.37
C GLU A 78 4.73 17.84 -13.42
N ALA A 79 4.49 16.54 -13.15
CA ALA A 79 4.87 15.45 -14.04
C ALA A 79 4.09 15.49 -15.35
N SER A 80 4.73 15.02 -16.43
CA SER A 80 4.02 14.74 -17.67
C SER A 80 2.97 13.68 -17.44
N GLN A 81 1.75 13.88 -17.92
CA GLN A 81 0.65 12.93 -17.75
C GLN A 81 -0.01 12.58 -19.09
N LYS A 82 -0.54 11.37 -19.18
CA LYS A 82 -1.24 10.86 -20.35
C LYS A 82 -2.33 9.90 -19.91
N ASP A 83 -3.54 10.05 -20.47
CA ASP A 83 -4.56 9.01 -20.40
C ASP A 83 -4.14 7.89 -21.36
N VAL A 84 -3.70 6.77 -20.80
CA VAL A 84 -3.14 5.64 -21.55
C VAL A 84 -4.19 4.64 -21.94
N TRP A 85 -5.33 4.67 -21.27
CA TRP A 85 -6.48 3.85 -21.63
C TRP A 85 -7.78 4.48 -21.16
N VAL A 86 -8.77 4.46 -22.08
CA VAL A 86 -10.16 4.85 -21.81
C VAL A 86 -11.05 3.71 -22.32
N PRO A 87 -12.00 3.22 -21.53
CA PRO A 87 -12.88 2.12 -21.93
C PRO A 87 -13.63 2.39 -23.22
N GLN A 88 -13.70 1.38 -24.09
CA GLN A 88 -14.37 1.47 -25.37
C GLN A 88 -15.74 0.76 -25.40
N ASN A 89 -16.06 0.02 -24.35
CA ASN A 89 -17.32 -0.71 -24.23
C ASN A 89 -17.81 -0.71 -22.78
N SER A 90 -19.09 -1.02 -22.58
CA SER A 90 -19.75 -0.95 -21.27
C SER A 90 -19.42 -2.11 -20.33
N SER A 91 -18.81 -3.18 -20.80
CA SER A 91 -18.59 -4.37 -19.96
C SER A 91 -17.50 -4.18 -18.90
N ASN A 92 -16.63 -3.17 -19.06
CA ASN A 92 -15.53 -2.83 -18.15
C ASN A 92 -15.25 -1.32 -18.13
N ALA A 93 -16.32 -0.52 -18.23
CA ALA A 93 -16.23 0.93 -18.37
C ALA A 93 -16.36 1.69 -17.05
N PHE A 94 -16.76 1.02 -15.99
CA PHE A 94 -17.09 1.68 -14.73
C PHE A 94 -16.14 1.25 -13.63
N HIS A 95 -15.93 2.17 -12.68
CA HIS A 95 -15.18 1.93 -11.46
C HIS A 95 -13.78 1.36 -11.70
N LEU A 96 -13.03 1.98 -12.61
CA LEU A 96 -11.62 1.66 -12.85
C LEU A 96 -10.78 2.02 -11.64
N TRP A 97 -10.55 1.03 -10.76
CA TRP A 97 -9.84 1.24 -9.51
C TRP A 97 -8.55 0.43 -9.42
N GLY A 98 -7.64 0.94 -8.57
CA GLY A 98 -6.39 0.28 -8.23
C GLY A 98 -5.55 -0.11 -9.44
N PRO A 99 -5.29 0.79 -10.41
CA PRO A 99 -4.41 0.44 -11.51
C PRO A 99 -2.97 0.31 -11.01
N GLU A 100 -2.30 -0.78 -11.38
CA GLU A 100 -0.91 -1.06 -11.08
C GLU A 100 -0.12 -1.30 -12.35
N ILE A 101 0.87 -0.46 -12.65
CA ILE A 101 1.77 -0.65 -13.78
C ILE A 101 2.96 -1.51 -13.38
N HIS A 102 3.30 -2.51 -14.21
CA HIS A 102 4.42 -3.43 -14.01
C HIS A 102 5.23 -3.58 -15.29
N TYR A 103 6.55 -3.74 -15.15
CA TYR A 103 7.43 -4.06 -16.26
C TYR A 103 7.83 -5.52 -16.19
N ILE A 104 7.39 -6.34 -17.16
CA ILE A 104 7.52 -7.79 -17.15
C ILE A 104 7.97 -8.23 -18.54
N ASN A 105 9.09 -8.98 -18.62
CA ASN A 105 9.57 -9.54 -19.88
C ASN A 105 9.69 -8.50 -21.01
N ASN A 106 10.23 -7.32 -20.69
CA ASN A 106 10.44 -6.20 -21.62
C ASN A 106 9.14 -5.57 -22.16
N LYS A 107 8.02 -5.76 -21.48
CA LYS A 107 6.72 -5.13 -21.79
C LYS A 107 6.12 -4.52 -20.55
N TRP A 108 5.21 -3.58 -20.75
CA TRP A 108 4.44 -2.97 -19.68
C TRP A 108 3.07 -3.60 -19.58
N TYR A 109 2.66 -3.86 -18.36
CA TYR A 109 1.33 -4.36 -18.04
C TYR A 109 0.68 -3.44 -17.02
N ILE A 110 -0.62 -3.19 -17.18
CA ILE A 110 -1.43 -2.52 -16.16
C ILE A 110 -2.50 -3.51 -15.72
N TYR A 111 -2.51 -3.80 -14.43
CA TYR A 111 -3.60 -4.51 -13.79
C TYR A 111 -4.56 -3.48 -13.21
N CYS A 112 -5.85 -3.63 -13.44
CA CYS A 112 -6.88 -2.78 -12.86
C CYS A 112 -8.13 -3.59 -12.60
N CYS A 113 -9.06 -3.08 -11.81
CA CYS A 113 -10.39 -3.65 -11.77
C CYS A 113 -11.40 -2.72 -12.42
N ALA A 114 -12.46 -3.32 -12.99
CA ALA A 114 -13.58 -2.61 -13.59
C ALA A 114 -14.85 -3.47 -13.52
N ASP A 115 -15.99 -2.85 -13.81
CA ASP A 115 -17.28 -3.51 -13.93
C ASP A 115 -18.15 -2.90 -15.05
N ASP A 116 -19.35 -3.43 -15.20
CA ASP A 116 -20.35 -3.03 -16.21
C ASP A 116 -21.36 -1.98 -15.72
N GLY A 117 -21.04 -1.30 -14.59
CA GLY A 117 -21.93 -0.41 -13.86
C GLY A 117 -22.59 -1.07 -12.65
N ASN A 118 -22.55 -2.40 -12.56
CA ASN A 118 -22.91 -3.13 -11.37
C ASN A 118 -21.64 -3.50 -10.56
N ILE A 119 -21.48 -2.89 -9.42
CA ILE A 119 -20.32 -3.07 -8.54
C ILE A 119 -20.07 -4.54 -8.15
N ASP A 120 -21.11 -5.37 -8.14
CA ASP A 120 -21.00 -6.79 -7.82
C ASP A 120 -20.38 -7.63 -8.94
N ASN A 121 -20.27 -7.07 -10.16
CA ASN A 121 -19.66 -7.71 -11.32
C ASN A 121 -18.18 -7.35 -11.51
N ARG A 122 -17.56 -6.71 -10.52
CA ARG A 122 -16.18 -6.24 -10.62
C ARG A 122 -15.18 -7.36 -10.78
N GLN A 123 -14.28 -7.20 -11.74
CA GLN A 123 -13.27 -8.19 -12.13
C GLN A 123 -11.93 -7.51 -12.38
N ILE A 124 -10.87 -8.29 -12.40
CA ILE A 124 -9.53 -7.85 -12.75
C ILE A 124 -9.32 -7.91 -14.25
N TYR A 125 -8.78 -6.84 -14.83
CA TYR A 125 -8.41 -6.73 -16.22
C TYR A 125 -6.93 -6.40 -16.38
N VAL A 126 -6.36 -6.81 -17.52
CA VAL A 126 -4.96 -6.59 -17.85
C VAL A 126 -4.82 -5.91 -19.19
N LEU A 127 -3.98 -4.89 -19.23
CA LEU A 127 -3.57 -4.16 -20.41
C LEU A 127 -2.09 -4.42 -20.67
N GLU A 128 -1.68 -4.50 -21.93
CA GLU A 128 -0.29 -4.69 -22.35
C GLU A 128 0.15 -3.55 -23.28
N ASN A 129 1.38 -3.05 -23.09
CA ASN A 129 2.04 -2.13 -24.00
C ASN A 129 3.46 -2.63 -24.30
N GLU A 130 3.80 -2.79 -25.57
CA GLU A 130 5.09 -3.33 -26.03
C GLU A 130 6.17 -2.24 -26.22
N SER A 131 5.82 -0.97 -26.09
CA SER A 131 6.78 0.13 -26.21
C SER A 131 7.79 0.13 -25.07
N ALA A 132 9.03 0.51 -25.35
CA ALA A 132 10.05 0.65 -24.32
C ALA A 132 9.70 1.74 -23.28
N ASP A 133 8.92 2.75 -23.68
CA ASP A 133 8.42 3.83 -22.84
C ASP A 133 6.88 3.70 -22.75
N PRO A 134 6.29 3.49 -21.58
CA PRO A 134 4.84 3.29 -21.44
C PRO A 134 4.03 4.55 -21.73
N MET A 135 4.68 5.73 -21.76
CA MET A 135 4.05 6.98 -22.20
C MET A 135 3.90 7.04 -23.74
N LYS A 136 4.55 6.12 -24.46
CA LYS A 136 4.46 5.95 -25.92
C LYS A 136 3.76 4.63 -26.25
N GLY A 137 3.32 4.50 -27.48
CA GLY A 137 2.55 3.34 -27.91
C GLY A 137 1.15 3.33 -27.28
N GLU A 138 0.52 2.17 -27.33
CA GLU A 138 -0.86 1.97 -26.89
C GLU A 138 -0.92 0.81 -25.88
N PHE A 139 -1.76 0.94 -24.87
CA PHE A 139 -2.14 -0.16 -24.01
C PHE A 139 -3.33 -0.90 -24.64
N VAL A 140 -3.14 -2.19 -24.88
CA VAL A 140 -4.15 -3.06 -25.49
C VAL A 140 -4.72 -3.98 -24.40
N MET A 141 -6.05 -4.05 -24.33
CA MET A 141 -6.75 -4.94 -23.39
C MET A 141 -6.47 -6.41 -23.75
N LYS A 142 -5.82 -7.14 -22.82
CA LYS A 142 -5.60 -8.59 -22.95
C LYS A 142 -6.83 -9.38 -22.50
N GLY A 143 -7.66 -8.80 -21.69
CA GLY A 143 -8.88 -9.39 -21.19
C GLY A 143 -8.97 -9.41 -19.66
N ARG A 144 -9.96 -10.13 -19.17
CA ARG A 144 -10.21 -10.39 -17.77
C ARG A 144 -9.33 -11.55 -17.29
N ILE A 145 -8.76 -11.45 -16.10
CA ILE A 145 -8.18 -12.60 -15.40
C ILE A 145 -9.33 -13.41 -14.80
N SER A 146 -9.45 -14.68 -15.19
CA SER A 146 -10.38 -15.62 -14.55
C SER A 146 -9.77 -16.08 -13.24
N THR A 147 -10.25 -15.53 -12.12
CA THR A 147 -9.73 -15.85 -10.78
C THR A 147 -10.35 -17.11 -10.18
N ASP A 148 -11.50 -17.53 -10.69
CA ASP A 148 -12.22 -18.76 -10.36
C ASP A 148 -13.33 -19.05 -11.38
N GLU A 149 -13.91 -20.26 -11.31
CA GLU A 149 -14.97 -20.72 -12.24
C GLU A 149 -16.28 -19.94 -12.07
N ASP A 150 -16.58 -19.46 -10.86
CA ASP A 150 -17.82 -18.77 -10.52
C ASP A 150 -17.79 -17.28 -10.87
N ASN A 151 -16.64 -16.74 -11.34
CA ASN A 151 -16.40 -15.32 -11.56
C ASN A 151 -16.73 -14.46 -10.34
N ASN A 152 -16.27 -14.89 -9.17
CA ASN A 152 -16.41 -14.12 -7.95
C ASN A 152 -15.72 -12.77 -8.08
N TRP A 153 -16.20 -11.80 -7.34
CA TRP A 153 -15.70 -10.45 -7.28
C TRP A 153 -14.21 -10.42 -6.92
N ALA A 154 -13.42 -9.65 -7.66
CA ALA A 154 -11.98 -9.56 -7.51
C ALA A 154 -11.45 -8.16 -7.88
N ILE A 155 -10.57 -7.61 -7.02
CA ILE A 155 -9.94 -6.28 -7.19
C ILE A 155 -8.49 -6.27 -6.69
N HIS A 156 -7.79 -5.16 -6.94
CA HIS A 156 -6.45 -4.87 -6.41
C HIS A 156 -5.45 -6.01 -6.67
N ALA A 157 -5.29 -6.34 -7.94
CA ALA A 157 -4.33 -7.36 -8.35
C ALA A 157 -2.93 -6.81 -8.45
N SER A 158 -2.00 -7.43 -7.75
CA SER A 158 -0.56 -7.19 -7.84
C SER A 158 0.18 -8.46 -8.24
N THR A 159 1.30 -8.35 -8.93
CA THR A 159 2.08 -9.51 -9.37
C THR A 159 3.53 -9.39 -8.94
N PHE A 160 4.13 -10.53 -8.63
CA PHE A 160 5.54 -10.63 -8.27
C PHE A 160 6.15 -11.95 -8.77
N GLU A 161 7.47 -11.98 -8.77
CA GLU A 161 8.23 -13.18 -9.15
C GLU A 161 9.02 -13.70 -7.95
N HIS A 162 8.97 -15.01 -7.74
CA HIS A 162 9.71 -15.71 -6.73
C HIS A 162 10.05 -17.14 -7.17
N GLY A 163 11.29 -17.56 -6.95
CA GLY A 163 11.74 -18.93 -7.30
C GLY A 163 11.59 -19.28 -8.78
N GLY A 164 11.65 -18.30 -9.68
CA GLY A 164 11.47 -18.49 -11.13
C GLY A 164 10.02 -18.67 -11.56
N LYS A 165 9.07 -18.48 -10.64
CA LYS A 165 7.64 -18.51 -10.90
C LYS A 165 7.05 -17.12 -10.68
N ARG A 166 5.98 -16.81 -11.42
CA ARG A 166 5.20 -15.59 -11.23
C ARG A 166 3.92 -15.91 -10.47
N TYR A 167 3.56 -15.01 -9.58
CA TYR A 167 2.35 -15.10 -8.76
C TYR A 167 1.51 -13.85 -8.93
N LEU A 168 0.20 -14.03 -8.87
CA LEU A 168 -0.78 -12.97 -8.69
C LEU A 168 -1.28 -13.02 -7.25
N ILE A 169 -1.37 -11.87 -6.61
CA ILE A 169 -2.08 -11.65 -5.34
C ILE A 169 -3.19 -10.64 -5.56
N TRP A 170 -4.33 -10.85 -4.95
CA TRP A 170 -5.47 -9.95 -5.11
C TRP A 170 -6.43 -10.03 -3.92
N CYS A 171 -7.37 -9.10 -3.89
CA CYS A 171 -8.50 -9.14 -2.99
C CYS A 171 -9.73 -9.67 -3.70
N GLY A 172 -10.50 -10.53 -3.06
CA GLY A 172 -11.71 -11.11 -3.64
C GLY A 172 -12.70 -11.64 -2.61
N TRP A 173 -13.89 -11.93 -3.09
CA TRP A 173 -14.89 -12.64 -2.28
C TRP A 173 -14.74 -14.15 -2.42
N GLN A 174 -15.08 -14.86 -1.33
CA GLN A 174 -15.12 -16.32 -1.33
C GLN A 174 -16.24 -16.84 -2.23
N LYS A 175 -17.38 -16.17 -2.20
CA LYS A 175 -18.57 -16.47 -2.99
C LYS A 175 -19.17 -15.18 -3.52
N ARG A 176 -19.96 -15.26 -4.60
CA ARG A 176 -20.70 -14.10 -5.08
C ARG A 176 -21.67 -13.61 -4.01
N ARG A 177 -21.77 -12.29 -3.89
CA ARG A 177 -22.53 -11.62 -2.82
C ARG A 177 -23.96 -12.13 -2.70
N VAL A 178 -24.27 -12.54 -1.50
CA VAL A 178 -25.64 -12.70 -1.02
C VAL A 178 -25.90 -11.72 0.11
N TYR A 179 -24.99 -11.64 1.09
CA TYR A 179 -24.89 -10.69 2.21
C TYR A 179 -23.46 -10.74 2.72
N GLN A 180 -22.93 -9.70 3.28
CA GLN A 180 -21.74 -9.65 4.15
C GLN A 180 -20.54 -10.53 3.70
N GLU A 181 -20.12 -10.40 2.46
CA GLU A 181 -18.91 -11.08 2.01
C GLU A 181 -17.69 -10.53 2.71
N ASN A 182 -16.76 -11.45 3.02
CA ASN A 182 -15.43 -11.08 3.41
C ASN A 182 -14.61 -10.78 2.15
N GLN A 183 -13.97 -9.62 2.12
CA GLN A 183 -12.90 -9.37 1.17
C GLN A 183 -11.62 -10.00 1.73
N CYS A 184 -11.12 -10.99 1.03
CA CYS A 184 -10.00 -11.84 1.46
C CYS A 184 -8.82 -11.71 0.50
N ILE A 185 -7.62 -12.04 0.97
CA ILE A 185 -6.43 -12.06 0.12
C ILE A 185 -6.22 -13.47 -0.44
N TYR A 186 -6.08 -13.53 -1.76
CA TYR A 186 -5.81 -14.73 -2.53
C TYR A 186 -4.45 -14.65 -3.20
N ILE A 187 -3.88 -15.83 -3.52
CA ILE A 187 -2.69 -16.00 -4.33
C ILE A 187 -2.94 -17.12 -5.35
N ALA A 188 -2.34 -17.00 -6.53
CA ALA A 188 -2.24 -18.07 -7.52
C ALA A 188 -0.93 -17.96 -8.31
N GLU A 189 -0.42 -19.09 -8.82
CA GLU A 189 0.66 -19.11 -9.81
C GLU A 189 0.13 -18.66 -11.17
N MET A 190 0.95 -17.93 -11.93
CA MET A 190 0.62 -17.43 -13.26
C MET A 190 1.38 -18.18 -14.33
N GLU A 191 0.70 -18.55 -15.41
CA GLU A 191 1.29 -19.07 -16.64
C GLU A 191 1.94 -17.94 -17.46
N ASN A 192 1.25 -16.82 -17.54
CA ASN A 192 1.67 -15.61 -18.24
C ASN A 192 1.03 -14.39 -17.54
N PRO A 193 1.35 -13.15 -17.90
CA PRO A 193 0.86 -11.97 -17.17
C PRO A 193 -0.67 -11.77 -17.12
N TRP A 194 -1.48 -12.57 -17.80
CA TRP A 194 -2.95 -12.44 -17.81
C TRP A 194 -3.69 -13.78 -17.62
N THR A 195 -2.96 -14.88 -17.33
CA THR A 195 -3.54 -16.22 -17.14
C THR A 195 -2.99 -16.88 -15.89
N LEU A 196 -3.85 -17.43 -15.05
CA LEU A 196 -3.45 -18.21 -13.90
C LEU A 196 -3.09 -19.65 -14.31
N ALA A 197 -2.07 -20.21 -13.68
CA ALA A 197 -1.61 -21.60 -13.85
C ALA A 197 -2.14 -22.51 -12.74
N SER A 198 -2.64 -21.96 -11.64
CA SER A 198 -3.18 -22.72 -10.51
C SER A 198 -4.54 -22.18 -10.11
N ASP A 199 -5.26 -22.97 -9.32
CA ASP A 199 -6.42 -22.49 -8.58
C ASP A 199 -6.04 -21.38 -7.62
N ARG A 200 -7.02 -20.53 -7.27
CA ARG A 200 -6.84 -19.50 -6.24
C ARG A 200 -6.72 -20.13 -4.86
N ILE A 201 -5.76 -19.69 -4.11
CA ILE A 201 -5.56 -20.09 -2.72
C ILE A 201 -5.88 -18.91 -1.79
N LEU A 202 -6.78 -19.12 -0.84
CA LEU A 202 -7.09 -18.17 0.22
C LEU A 202 -5.93 -18.17 1.22
N ILE A 203 -5.18 -17.08 1.31
CA ILE A 203 -4.05 -16.96 2.24
C ILE A 203 -4.34 -16.09 3.45
N SER A 204 -5.37 -15.25 3.40
CA SER A 204 -5.77 -14.46 4.57
C SER A 204 -7.19 -13.93 4.47
N GLU A 205 -7.95 -14.07 5.54
CA GLU A 205 -9.27 -13.48 5.72
C GLU A 205 -9.29 -12.49 6.91
N PRO A 206 -10.26 -11.56 6.98
CA PRO A 206 -10.43 -10.69 8.15
C PRO A 206 -10.73 -11.49 9.42
N GLU A 207 -9.87 -11.38 10.42
CA GLU A 207 -9.91 -12.18 11.65
C GLU A 207 -9.82 -11.30 12.90
N TYR A 208 -8.82 -10.38 12.91
CA TYR A 208 -8.61 -9.51 14.05
C TYR A 208 -9.64 -8.37 14.08
N GLU A 209 -9.93 -7.86 15.28
CA GLU A 209 -10.88 -6.75 15.47
C GLU A 209 -10.50 -5.52 14.63
N TRP A 210 -9.21 -5.19 14.55
CA TRP A 210 -8.73 -4.06 13.74
C TRP A 210 -8.91 -4.25 12.22
N GLU A 211 -9.08 -5.47 11.75
CA GLU A 211 -9.39 -5.80 10.35
C GLU A 211 -10.90 -5.71 10.05
N CYS A 212 -11.72 -5.64 11.09
CA CYS A 212 -13.17 -5.71 11.01
C CYS A 212 -13.84 -4.50 11.68
N GLN A 213 -13.21 -3.32 11.58
CA GLN A 213 -13.77 -2.10 12.18
C GLN A 213 -15.10 -1.73 11.56
N TRP A 214 -16.11 -1.60 12.39
CA TRP A 214 -17.50 -1.37 12.02
C TRP A 214 -18.14 -0.17 12.75
N ILE A 215 -17.29 0.68 13.28
CA ILE A 215 -17.69 1.96 13.82
C ILE A 215 -17.60 2.99 12.69
N SER A 216 -18.69 3.65 12.37
CA SER A 216 -18.69 4.72 11.39
C SER A 216 -18.05 6.00 11.94
N ILE A 217 -17.82 6.98 11.06
CA ILE A 217 -17.15 8.24 11.42
C ILE A 217 -17.87 9.03 12.50
N ASP A 218 -19.19 8.90 12.61
CA ASP A 218 -20.02 9.53 13.65
C ASP A 218 -20.01 8.78 14.99
N GLY A 219 -19.19 7.71 15.12
CA GLY A 219 -19.07 6.89 16.31
C GLY A 219 -20.16 5.83 16.46
N ASN A 220 -21.12 5.75 15.53
CA ASN A 220 -22.14 4.72 15.53
C ASN A 220 -21.62 3.40 14.98
N LYS A 221 -22.05 2.29 15.57
CA LYS A 221 -21.78 0.97 15.00
C LYS A 221 -22.62 0.78 13.75
N THR A 222 -21.99 0.28 12.69
CA THR A 222 -22.72 -0.16 11.49
C THR A 222 -23.54 -1.41 11.81
N ALA A 223 -24.58 -1.68 11.02
CA ALA A 223 -25.39 -2.88 11.20
C ALA A 223 -24.56 -4.18 11.06
N TYR A 224 -23.49 -4.11 10.28
CA TYR A 224 -22.62 -5.23 9.99
C TYR A 224 -21.14 -4.82 10.09
N PRO A 225 -20.24 -5.72 10.55
CA PRO A 225 -18.83 -5.46 10.58
C PRO A 225 -18.29 -5.23 9.16
N ILE A 226 -17.34 -4.31 9.04
CA ILE A 226 -16.60 -4.08 7.79
C ILE A 226 -15.49 -5.12 7.73
N ARG A 227 -15.69 -6.16 6.93
CA ARG A 227 -14.75 -7.30 6.82
C ARG A 227 -13.96 -7.19 5.52
N VAL A 228 -13.00 -6.26 5.50
CA VAL A 228 -12.25 -5.88 4.30
C VAL A 228 -10.76 -6.12 4.50
N LYS A 229 -10.18 -6.83 3.55
CA LYS A 229 -8.75 -6.84 3.21
C LYS A 229 -8.60 -6.56 1.74
N GLU A 230 -7.73 -5.60 1.39
CA GLU A 230 -7.55 -5.20 0.00
C GLU A 230 -6.14 -4.67 -0.27
N ALA A 231 -5.85 -4.34 -1.52
CA ALA A 231 -4.59 -3.76 -1.98
C ALA A 231 -3.35 -4.52 -1.48
N PRO A 232 -3.23 -5.85 -1.71
CA PRO A 232 -2.06 -6.60 -1.30
C PRO A 232 -0.84 -6.16 -2.10
N GLN A 233 0.28 -5.95 -1.40
CA GLN A 233 1.54 -5.52 -1.97
C GLN A 233 2.65 -6.44 -1.55
N PHE A 234 3.36 -6.99 -2.52
CA PHE A 234 4.50 -7.85 -2.27
C PHE A 234 5.78 -7.02 -2.06
N PHE A 235 6.60 -7.48 -1.11
CA PHE A 235 7.93 -6.96 -0.89
C PHE A 235 8.85 -8.04 -0.33
N TYR A 236 10.17 -7.88 -0.47
CA TYR A 236 11.15 -8.71 0.23
C TYR A 236 11.64 -8.04 1.50
N SER A 237 11.97 -8.82 2.53
CA SER A 237 12.84 -8.34 3.60
C SER A 237 14.18 -7.85 3.04
N LEU A 238 14.86 -6.95 3.74
CA LEU A 238 16.17 -6.43 3.32
C LEU A 238 17.20 -7.55 3.10
N LYS A 239 17.13 -8.60 3.91
CA LYS A 239 17.99 -9.79 3.83
C LYS A 239 17.54 -10.79 2.76
N LYS A 240 16.37 -10.59 2.17
CA LYS A 240 15.72 -11.48 1.21
C LYS A 240 15.49 -12.90 1.73
N ASP A 241 15.35 -13.07 3.03
CA ASP A 241 15.03 -14.33 3.72
C ASP A 241 13.55 -14.47 4.04
N LYS A 242 12.77 -13.39 3.89
CA LYS A 242 11.32 -13.36 4.07
C LYS A 242 10.62 -12.75 2.87
N LEU A 243 9.46 -13.30 2.57
CA LEU A 243 8.45 -12.76 1.67
C LEU A 243 7.43 -12.01 2.52
N LEU A 244 7.06 -10.82 2.08
CA LEU A 244 6.19 -9.92 2.79
C LEU A 244 5.01 -9.57 1.89
N ILE A 245 3.78 -9.72 2.38
CA ILE A 245 2.59 -9.18 1.72
C ILE A 245 1.96 -8.18 2.69
N TYR A 246 2.06 -6.91 2.34
CA TYR A 246 1.31 -5.85 3.00
C TYR A 246 -0.07 -5.80 2.40
N TYR A 247 -1.08 -5.57 3.20
CA TYR A 247 -2.47 -5.43 2.76
C TYR A 247 -3.15 -4.34 3.56
N SER A 248 -4.17 -3.74 3.00
CA SER A 248 -5.01 -2.80 3.73
C SER A 248 -6.21 -3.51 4.33
N ALA A 249 -6.66 -3.05 5.49
CA ALA A 249 -7.77 -3.65 6.21
C ALA A 249 -8.73 -2.59 6.77
N SER A 250 -9.94 -3.00 7.10
CA SER A 250 -11.11 -2.17 7.33
C SER A 250 -11.55 -1.43 6.05
N GLY A 251 -12.67 -0.73 6.06
CA GLY A 251 -13.13 -0.01 4.87
C GLY A 251 -12.37 1.28 4.63
N ASN A 252 -11.94 1.53 3.40
CA ASN A 252 -11.24 2.78 3.04
C ASN A 252 -12.13 4.04 3.22
N TRP A 253 -13.42 3.87 3.42
CA TRP A 253 -14.40 4.92 3.76
C TRP A 253 -14.51 5.18 5.26
N THR A 254 -13.63 4.59 6.06
CA THR A 254 -13.54 4.80 7.51
C THR A 254 -12.17 5.34 7.91
N PRO A 255 -12.05 6.02 9.06
CA PRO A 255 -10.76 6.46 9.58
C PRO A 255 -9.86 5.30 10.03
N TYR A 256 -10.42 4.10 10.14
CA TYR A 256 -9.75 2.89 10.65
C TYR A 256 -9.04 2.08 9.57
N TYR A 257 -9.15 2.48 8.30
CA TYR A 257 -8.34 1.88 7.23
C TYR A 257 -6.88 1.91 7.64
N CYS A 258 -6.22 0.78 7.53
CA CYS A 258 -4.87 0.59 8.05
C CYS A 258 -4.15 -0.50 7.27
N VAL A 259 -2.86 -0.72 7.54
CA VAL A 259 -2.05 -1.72 6.84
C VAL A 259 -1.69 -2.86 7.79
N GLY A 260 -1.93 -4.09 7.34
CA GLY A 260 -1.48 -5.32 7.96
C GLY A 260 -0.32 -5.95 7.18
N LEU A 261 0.24 -7.03 7.73
CA LEU A 261 1.39 -7.74 7.17
C LEU A 261 1.21 -9.24 7.28
N LEU A 262 1.44 -9.95 6.17
CA LEU A 262 1.70 -11.38 6.12
C LEU A 262 3.17 -11.61 5.84
N THR A 263 3.76 -12.61 6.48
CA THR A 263 5.15 -13.02 6.26
C THR A 263 5.24 -14.51 5.95
N ALA A 264 6.13 -14.88 5.05
CA ALA A 264 6.50 -16.27 4.80
C ALA A 264 8.02 -16.38 4.64
N ASP A 265 8.56 -17.56 4.89
CA ASP A 265 9.96 -17.85 4.59
C ASP A 265 10.15 -18.03 3.07
N THR A 266 11.30 -17.65 2.53
CA THR A 266 11.53 -17.70 1.08
C THR A 266 11.60 -19.11 0.49
N ASP A 267 11.80 -20.13 1.32
CA ASP A 267 11.79 -21.54 0.94
C ASP A 267 10.43 -22.23 1.13
N SER A 268 9.42 -21.46 1.57
CA SER A 268 8.06 -21.98 1.81
C SER A 268 7.29 -22.20 0.50
N ASP A 269 6.36 -23.13 0.53
CA ASP A 269 5.31 -23.25 -0.51
C ASP A 269 4.30 -22.08 -0.36
N LEU A 270 4.31 -21.15 -1.32
CA LEU A 270 3.47 -19.95 -1.27
C LEU A 270 1.99 -20.25 -1.51
N LEU A 271 1.68 -21.40 -2.12
CA LEU A 271 0.31 -21.85 -2.34
C LEU A 271 -0.24 -22.64 -1.13
N ASN A 272 0.55 -22.82 -0.08
CA ASN A 272 0.09 -23.36 1.18
C ASN A 272 -0.29 -22.21 2.15
N PRO A 273 -1.57 -22.06 2.54
CA PRO A 273 -1.98 -20.99 3.47
C PRO A 273 -1.20 -20.98 4.79
N ALA A 274 -0.77 -22.16 5.28
CA ALA A 274 -0.02 -22.28 6.53
C ALA A 274 1.39 -21.66 6.47
N SER A 275 1.92 -21.39 5.28
CA SER A 275 3.18 -20.68 5.10
C SER A 275 3.10 -19.21 5.50
N TRP A 276 1.91 -18.62 5.44
CA TRP A 276 1.69 -17.21 5.68
C TRP A 276 1.32 -16.91 7.14
N LYS A 277 2.15 -16.13 7.82
CA LYS A 277 1.95 -15.70 9.21
C LYS A 277 1.46 -14.27 9.22
N LYS A 278 0.31 -14.03 9.84
CA LYS A 278 -0.30 -12.71 9.97
C LYS A 278 0.25 -11.99 11.20
N ALA A 279 0.63 -10.72 11.03
CA ALA A 279 0.94 -9.84 12.16
C ALA A 279 -0.32 -9.61 13.01
N PRO A 280 -0.22 -9.68 14.34
CA PRO A 280 -1.40 -9.55 15.23
C PRO A 280 -1.92 -8.11 15.33
N GLU A 281 -1.09 -7.13 14.98
CA GLU A 281 -1.40 -5.69 15.05
C GLU A 281 -1.18 -5.04 13.69
N PRO A 282 -1.87 -3.93 13.38
CA PRO A 282 -1.60 -3.17 12.16
C PRO A 282 -0.21 -2.56 12.20
N VAL A 283 0.51 -2.64 11.08
CA VAL A 283 1.88 -2.11 10.94
C VAL A 283 1.90 -0.62 10.52
N PHE A 284 0.76 -0.10 10.09
CA PHE A 284 0.58 1.31 9.74
C PHE A 284 -0.90 1.68 9.90
N LYS A 285 -1.19 2.77 10.63
CA LYS A 285 -2.56 3.18 10.96
C LYS A 285 -2.67 4.70 11.11
N GLN A 286 -3.87 5.19 11.30
CA GLN A 286 -4.13 6.62 11.51
C GLN A 286 -3.25 7.23 12.60
N ALA A 287 -2.95 8.51 12.42
CA ALA A 287 -2.27 9.37 13.39
C ALA A 287 -3.11 10.64 13.61
N PRO A 288 -4.12 10.60 14.49
CA PRO A 288 -5.01 11.75 14.75
C PRO A 288 -4.24 13.00 15.19
N GLU A 289 -3.14 12.84 15.92
CA GLU A 289 -2.24 13.92 16.35
C GLU A 289 -1.57 14.64 15.17
N ASN A 290 -1.43 13.95 14.04
CA ASN A 290 -0.91 14.49 12.78
C ASN A 290 -2.03 14.85 11.79
N HIS A 291 -3.29 14.74 12.17
CA HIS A 291 -4.44 14.89 11.28
C HIS A 291 -4.36 13.97 10.05
N VAL A 292 -4.02 12.70 10.26
CA VAL A 292 -3.97 11.68 9.20
C VAL A 292 -4.88 10.53 9.55
N TYR A 293 -5.84 10.26 8.67
CA TYR A 293 -6.91 9.28 8.87
C TYR A 293 -7.00 8.32 7.69
N GLY A 294 -7.30 7.06 7.98
CA GLY A 294 -7.51 6.02 6.98
C GLY A 294 -6.33 5.85 6.02
N PRO A 295 -5.07 5.73 6.50
CA PRO A 295 -3.93 5.50 5.63
C PRO A 295 -3.90 4.05 5.15
N GLY A 296 -3.62 3.85 3.86
CA GLY A 296 -3.50 2.50 3.28
C GLY A 296 -3.27 2.51 1.78
N SER A 297 -3.48 1.35 1.15
CA SER A 297 -3.18 1.12 -0.28
C SER A 297 -1.75 1.53 -0.60
N ILE A 298 -0.80 0.82 0.00
CA ILE A 298 0.62 1.20 -0.06
C ILE A 298 1.31 0.65 -1.31
N CYS A 299 2.38 1.34 -1.74
CA CYS A 299 3.30 0.88 -2.77
C CYS A 299 4.73 1.26 -2.38
N PHE A 300 5.68 0.34 -2.53
CA PHE A 300 7.09 0.62 -2.24
C PHE A 300 7.84 1.05 -3.49
N ILE A 301 8.60 2.13 -3.37
CA ILE A 301 9.45 2.65 -4.45
C ILE A 301 10.87 2.90 -3.95
N PRO A 302 11.90 2.64 -4.76
CA PRO A 302 13.28 3.00 -4.43
C PRO A 302 13.51 4.50 -4.64
N SER A 303 14.53 5.06 -3.98
CA SER A 303 15.12 6.34 -4.37
C SER A 303 15.82 6.23 -5.73
N PRO A 304 16.05 7.36 -6.47
CA PRO A 304 16.71 7.32 -7.78
C PRO A 304 18.09 6.66 -7.79
N ASP A 305 18.83 6.71 -6.68
CA ASP A 305 20.14 6.05 -6.53
C ASP A 305 20.06 4.64 -5.91
N GLY A 306 18.84 4.16 -5.63
CA GLY A 306 18.59 2.82 -5.09
C GLY A 306 19.01 2.60 -3.64
N LYS A 307 19.44 3.63 -2.91
CA LYS A 307 19.95 3.49 -1.53
C LYS A 307 18.89 3.54 -0.46
N GLU A 308 17.75 4.14 -0.77
CA GLU A 308 16.64 4.35 0.15
C GLU A 308 15.36 3.75 -0.44
N TRP A 309 14.41 3.42 0.45
CA TRP A 309 13.09 2.98 0.08
C TRP A 309 12.04 3.89 0.68
N TYR A 310 11.00 4.12 -0.08
CA TYR A 310 9.86 4.96 0.27
C TYR A 310 8.57 4.17 0.11
N MET A 311 7.58 4.54 0.88
CA MET A 311 6.23 4.04 0.77
C MET A 311 5.32 5.16 0.26
N LEU A 312 4.66 4.91 -0.87
CA LEU A 312 3.48 5.66 -1.29
C LEU A 312 2.27 5.10 -0.55
N TYR A 313 1.33 5.96 -0.19
CA TYR A 313 0.05 5.57 0.42
C TYR A 313 -0.97 6.68 0.20
N HIS A 314 -2.24 6.38 0.34
CA HIS A 314 -3.24 7.45 0.45
C HIS A 314 -3.70 7.64 1.90
N ALA A 315 -4.16 8.84 2.21
CA ALA A 315 -4.83 9.14 3.47
C ALA A 315 -5.71 10.39 3.33
N ARG A 316 -6.48 10.69 4.38
CA ARG A 316 -7.28 11.91 4.51
C ARG A 316 -6.74 12.77 5.65
N LYS A 317 -7.01 14.07 5.60
CA LYS A 317 -6.56 15.03 6.62
C LYS A 317 -7.59 15.31 7.72
N SER A 318 -8.82 14.85 7.53
CA SER A 318 -9.92 15.10 8.45
C SER A 318 -10.87 13.92 8.52
N LEU A 319 -11.46 13.70 9.69
CA LEU A 319 -12.56 12.74 9.86
C LEU A 319 -13.77 13.11 9.00
N TYR A 320 -14.04 14.40 8.82
CA TYR A 320 -15.16 14.89 8.01
C TYR A 320 -14.97 14.62 6.52
N ASP A 321 -13.75 14.49 6.07
CA ASP A 321 -13.44 14.16 4.67
C ASP A 321 -13.89 12.74 4.29
N MET A 322 -14.17 11.87 5.27
CA MET A 322 -14.74 10.54 5.02
C MET A 322 -16.13 10.59 4.38
N LEU A 323 -16.87 11.68 4.60
CA LEU A 323 -18.20 11.90 4.03
C LEU A 323 -18.13 12.46 2.59
N VAL A 324 -16.97 12.90 2.14
CA VAL A 324 -16.74 13.43 0.80
C VAL A 324 -16.19 12.33 -0.09
N LEU A 325 -16.89 12.04 -1.18
CA LEU A 325 -16.43 11.08 -2.16
C LEU A 325 -15.03 11.45 -2.66
N ASP A 326 -14.09 10.54 -2.47
CA ASP A 326 -12.72 10.61 -2.91
C ASP A 326 -11.95 11.86 -2.43
N SER A 327 -11.93 12.06 -1.13
CA SER A 327 -11.12 13.07 -0.44
C SER A 327 -9.70 12.57 -0.11
N ARG A 328 -9.32 11.39 -0.59
CA ARG A 328 -8.00 10.81 -0.40
C ARG A 328 -6.94 11.62 -1.14
N THR A 329 -5.75 11.69 -0.56
CA THR A 329 -4.58 12.31 -1.17
C THR A 329 -3.40 11.35 -1.15
N PRO A 330 -2.65 11.22 -2.27
CA PRO A 330 -1.45 10.41 -2.31
C PRO A 330 -0.33 11.08 -1.52
N ARG A 331 0.34 10.30 -0.71
CA ARG A 331 1.41 10.70 0.20
C ARG A 331 2.59 9.78 0.05
N MET A 332 3.73 10.23 0.51
CA MET A 332 4.96 9.45 0.51
C MET A 332 5.72 9.67 1.80
N GLN A 333 6.37 8.63 2.32
CA GLN A 333 7.37 8.76 3.37
C GLN A 333 8.43 7.67 3.27
N LYS A 334 9.63 7.97 3.79
CA LYS A 334 10.73 7.02 3.85
C LYS A 334 10.37 5.88 4.82
N ILE A 335 10.76 4.66 4.47
CA ILE A 335 10.73 3.51 5.37
C ILE A 335 12.12 3.30 5.97
N GLU A 336 12.14 2.72 7.17
CA GLU A 336 13.33 2.23 7.82
C GLU A 336 13.27 0.70 7.89
N TRP A 337 14.32 0.07 8.36
CA TRP A 337 14.41 -1.37 8.50
C TRP A 337 14.63 -1.74 9.96
N ASP A 338 13.93 -2.75 10.43
CA ASP A 338 14.23 -3.32 11.75
C ASP A 338 15.47 -4.24 11.70
N LYS A 339 15.84 -4.79 12.85
CA LYS A 339 16.97 -5.71 12.97
C LYS A 339 16.83 -7.01 12.17
N GLU A 340 15.60 -7.39 11.86
CA GLU A 340 15.25 -8.57 11.06
C GLU A 340 15.21 -8.26 9.57
N GLY A 341 15.28 -6.96 9.21
CA GLY A 341 15.20 -6.50 7.83
C GLY A 341 13.76 -6.37 7.32
N ILE A 342 12.80 -6.23 8.22
CA ILE A 342 11.41 -5.95 7.89
C ILE A 342 11.22 -4.43 7.80
N PRO A 343 10.52 -3.91 6.78
CA PRO A 343 10.18 -2.50 6.69
C PRO A 343 9.42 -1.97 7.90
N VAL A 344 9.93 -0.91 8.50
CA VAL A 344 9.26 -0.11 9.54
C VAL A 344 8.62 1.08 8.86
N LEU A 345 7.30 1.08 8.75
CA LEU A 345 6.55 2.08 7.99
C LEU A 345 6.42 3.43 8.72
N GLY A 346 6.68 3.46 10.04
CA GLY A 346 6.65 4.67 10.86
C GLY A 346 5.23 5.15 11.16
N ILE A 347 5.11 6.45 11.44
CA ILE A 347 3.84 7.13 11.73
C ILE A 347 3.52 8.07 10.55
N PRO A 348 2.27 8.10 10.06
CA PRO A 348 1.88 9.01 8.98
C PRO A 348 2.15 10.47 9.34
N GLN A 349 2.85 11.18 8.46
CA GLN A 349 3.25 12.55 8.70
C GLN A 349 2.16 13.55 8.31
N LYS A 350 2.06 14.63 9.07
CA LYS A 350 1.13 15.74 8.83
C LYS A 350 1.34 16.37 7.46
N GLU A 351 0.26 16.82 6.81
CA GLU A 351 0.36 17.65 5.59
C GLU A 351 1.22 18.91 5.83
N GLY A 352 2.03 19.24 4.82
CA GLY A 352 2.93 20.40 4.89
C GLY A 352 4.16 20.19 5.79
N PHE A 353 4.29 19.03 6.46
CA PHE A 353 5.50 18.74 7.23
C PHE A 353 6.68 18.50 6.27
N PRO A 354 7.84 19.17 6.47
CA PRO A 354 8.97 19.00 5.60
C PRO A 354 9.62 17.63 5.79
N LEU A 355 9.72 16.89 4.70
CA LEU A 355 10.33 15.57 4.60
C LEU A 355 11.53 15.64 3.66
N ARG A 356 12.60 14.94 3.99
CA ARG A 356 13.78 14.88 3.13
C ARG A 356 13.45 14.19 1.81
N LYS A 357 13.88 14.82 0.70
CA LYS A 357 13.75 14.19 -0.63
C LYS A 357 14.52 12.89 -0.73
N PRO A 358 14.06 11.94 -1.57
CA PRO A 358 14.80 10.72 -1.88
C PRO A 358 16.23 11.02 -2.36
N SER A 359 17.17 10.20 -1.88
CA SER A 359 18.57 10.32 -2.31
C SER A 359 18.70 10.11 -3.83
N GLY A 360 19.59 10.85 -4.49
CA GLY A 360 19.75 10.82 -5.93
C GLY A 360 18.64 11.54 -6.72
N THR A 361 17.70 12.21 -6.06
CA THR A 361 16.73 13.09 -6.76
C THR A 361 17.48 14.19 -7.53
N PRO A 362 17.20 14.38 -8.83
CA PRO A 362 17.90 15.38 -9.64
C PRO A 362 17.77 16.80 -9.08
N GLU A 363 18.89 17.51 -9.00
CA GLU A 363 18.86 18.95 -8.72
C GLU A 363 18.36 19.68 -9.97
N ARG A 364 17.26 20.41 -9.84
CA ARG A 364 16.79 21.31 -10.88
C ARG A 364 17.23 22.73 -10.51
N LYS A 365 17.96 23.33 -11.46
CA LYS A 365 18.37 24.72 -11.39
C LYS A 365 17.20 25.66 -11.55
#